data_9abd19eabdedc685d74d84546fa2ef9a
#
_entry.id   9abd19eabdedc685d74d84546fa2ef9a
#
_cell.length_a   1.000
_cell.length_b   1.000
_cell.length_c   1.000
_cell.angle_alpha   90.00
_cell.angle_beta   90.00
_cell.angle_gamma   90.00
#
_symmetry.space_group_name_H-M   'P 1'
#
loop_
_entity.id
_entity.type
_entity.pdbx_description
1 polymer ?
#
loop_
_entity_poly.entity_id
_entity_poly.type
_entity_poly.pdbx_seq_one_letter_code
_entity_poly.pdbx_strand_id
1 'polypeptide(L)'
;LGLTAVIDVLESDGTELRPVDVKKGKPPPAHYEETAWLSDRVQLCVQALILRDHGHLCNHGELFYGATRQRVVVPINDELLTTTLAMLLELRTVAAEPVPPPPLVDSPKCPRCSLVSICLPDEKNTLTQRQATPTRRYLARDPSSRPLHVTEQGARLSKKGERLLVIKGDEE
;
A
#
# COMPACT_ATOMS: atom_id res chain seq x y z
N LEU A 1 5.83 -21.62 8.10
CA LEU A 1 6.19 -20.57 7.14
C LEU A 1 6.62 -19.24 7.82
N GLY A 2 6.24 -19.02 9.10
CA GLY A 2 6.52 -17.74 9.80
C GLY A 2 5.86 -16.54 9.13
N LEU A 3 4.64 -16.73 8.64
CA LEU A 3 3.81 -15.71 8.00
C LEU A 3 2.58 -15.44 8.85
N THR A 4 2.12 -14.21 8.83
CA THR A 4 0.85 -13.78 9.40
C THR A 4 0.09 -12.97 8.36
N ALA A 5 -1.20 -13.22 8.22
CA ALA A 5 -2.08 -12.46 7.34
C ALA A 5 -3.43 -12.18 8.02
N VAL A 6 -4.05 -11.08 7.62
CA VAL A 6 -5.45 -10.80 7.94
C VAL A 6 -6.27 -11.13 6.69
N ILE A 7 -7.37 -11.84 6.86
CA ILE A 7 -8.31 -12.17 5.80
C ILE A 7 -9.58 -11.37 6.04
N ASP A 8 -10.02 -10.59 5.06
CA ASP A 8 -11.22 -9.75 5.21
C ASP A 8 -12.48 -10.60 5.32
N VAL A 9 -12.62 -11.59 4.44
CA VAL A 9 -13.73 -12.54 4.44
C VAL A 9 -13.19 -13.94 4.10
N LEU A 10 -13.60 -14.94 4.83
CA LEU A 10 -13.31 -16.34 4.54
C LEU A 10 -14.61 -17.06 4.18
N GLU A 11 -14.69 -17.51 2.95
CA GLU A 11 -15.83 -18.29 2.45
C GLU A 11 -15.48 -19.79 2.43
N SER A 12 -16.49 -20.64 2.59
CA SER A 12 -16.34 -22.10 2.52
C SER A 12 -17.53 -22.71 1.78
N ASP A 13 -17.25 -23.71 0.96
CA ASP A 13 -18.27 -24.57 0.36
C ASP A 13 -18.41 -25.93 1.07
N GLY A 14 -17.72 -26.10 2.21
CA GLY A 14 -17.68 -27.34 3.00
C GLY A 14 -16.48 -28.23 2.67
N THR A 15 -15.79 -28.01 1.55
CA THR A 15 -14.62 -28.79 1.13
C THR A 15 -13.37 -27.91 1.00
N GLU A 16 -13.53 -26.68 0.56
CA GLU A 16 -12.47 -25.73 0.31
C GLU A 16 -12.72 -24.41 1.06
N LEU A 17 -11.65 -23.78 1.54
CA LEU A 17 -11.68 -22.42 2.07
C LEU A 17 -11.16 -21.42 1.02
N ARG A 18 -11.87 -20.32 0.86
CA ARG A 18 -11.55 -19.25 -0.09
C ARG A 18 -11.38 -17.93 0.63
N PRO A 19 -10.17 -17.38 0.67
CA PRO A 19 -9.97 -16.00 1.13
C PRO A 19 -10.54 -15.02 0.11
N VAL A 20 -11.32 -14.05 0.58
CA VAL A 20 -11.84 -12.95 -0.21
C VAL A 20 -11.28 -11.65 0.35
N ASP A 21 -10.56 -10.90 -0.47
CA ASP A 21 -9.95 -9.64 -0.09
C ASP A 21 -10.70 -8.47 -0.75
N VAL A 22 -11.06 -7.47 0.04
CA VAL A 22 -11.93 -6.36 -0.39
C VAL A 22 -11.09 -5.15 -0.78
N LYS A 23 -11.14 -4.77 -2.04
CA LYS A 23 -10.43 -3.61 -2.60
C LYS A 23 -11.39 -2.45 -2.87
N LYS A 24 -11.05 -1.26 -2.38
CA LYS A 24 -11.84 -0.03 -2.65
C LYS A 24 -11.77 0.40 -4.12
N GLY A 25 -10.68 0.04 -4.82
CA GLY A 25 -10.38 0.46 -6.18
C GLY A 25 -11.14 -0.32 -7.27
N LYS A 26 -10.55 -0.30 -8.47
CA LYS A 26 -10.99 -1.03 -9.66
C LYS A 26 -9.95 -2.09 -10.00
N PRO A 27 -10.33 -3.17 -10.71
CA PRO A 27 -9.38 -4.12 -11.27
C PRO A 27 -8.46 -3.41 -12.28
N PRO A 28 -7.36 -4.06 -12.70
CA PRO A 28 -6.55 -3.59 -13.82
C PRO A 28 -7.40 -3.31 -15.05
N PRO A 29 -7.00 -2.34 -15.91
CA PRO A 29 -7.74 -2.06 -17.14
C PRO A 29 -7.64 -3.25 -18.11
N ALA A 30 -8.61 -3.37 -19.03
CA ALA A 30 -8.77 -4.51 -19.92
C ALA A 30 -7.56 -4.82 -20.84
N HIS A 31 -6.66 -3.86 -21.06
CA HIS A 31 -5.43 -4.07 -21.81
C HIS A 31 -4.28 -4.65 -20.96
N TYR A 32 -4.49 -4.84 -19.67
CA TYR A 32 -3.54 -5.51 -18.79
C TYR A 32 -3.75 -7.03 -18.94
N GLU A 33 -2.67 -7.76 -19.10
CA GLU A 33 -2.72 -9.22 -19.38
C GLU A 33 -3.43 -9.99 -18.27
N GLU A 34 -3.29 -9.51 -17.02
CA GLU A 34 -3.82 -10.16 -15.84
C GLU A 34 -5.09 -9.47 -15.33
N THR A 35 -6.01 -10.26 -14.81
CA THR A 35 -7.29 -9.76 -14.26
C THR A 35 -7.16 -9.08 -12.89
N ALA A 36 -6.01 -9.24 -12.24
CA ALA A 36 -5.71 -8.68 -10.93
C ALA A 36 -4.26 -8.20 -10.85
N TRP A 37 -4.00 -7.18 -10.02
CA TRP A 37 -2.65 -6.68 -9.78
C TRP A 37 -1.79 -7.75 -9.11
N LEU A 38 -0.52 -7.84 -9.49
CA LEU A 38 0.40 -8.85 -8.92
C LEU A 38 0.47 -8.76 -7.39
N SER A 39 0.48 -7.57 -6.82
CA SER A 39 0.47 -7.37 -5.35
C SER A 39 -0.74 -8.01 -4.68
N ASP A 40 -1.93 -7.90 -5.30
CA ASP A 40 -3.17 -8.46 -4.78
C ASP A 40 -3.18 -10.00 -4.93
N ARG A 41 -2.66 -10.51 -6.05
CA ARG A 41 -2.50 -11.94 -6.29
C ARG A 41 -1.55 -12.57 -5.28
N VAL A 42 -0.40 -11.94 -5.01
CA VAL A 42 0.57 -12.37 -4.01
C VAL A 42 -0.03 -12.35 -2.60
N GLN A 43 -0.81 -11.33 -2.25
CA GLN A 43 -1.51 -11.27 -0.96
C GLN A 43 -2.44 -12.45 -0.77
N LEU A 44 -3.30 -12.77 -1.75
CA LEU A 44 -4.18 -13.94 -1.72
C LEU A 44 -3.39 -15.25 -1.65
N CYS A 45 -2.27 -15.34 -2.37
CA CYS A 45 -1.41 -16.52 -2.34
C CYS A 45 -0.81 -16.75 -0.94
N VAL A 46 -0.36 -15.69 -0.26
CA VAL A 46 0.11 -15.78 1.13
C VAL A 46 -1.00 -16.27 2.06
N GLN A 47 -2.22 -15.74 1.93
CA GLN A 47 -3.37 -16.19 2.70
C GLN A 47 -3.69 -17.68 2.45
N ALA A 48 -3.65 -18.10 1.19
CA ALA A 48 -3.85 -19.50 0.81
C ALA A 48 -2.74 -20.43 1.36
N LEU A 49 -1.48 -20.00 1.33
CA LEU A 49 -0.37 -20.75 1.92
C LEU A 49 -0.56 -20.95 3.42
N ILE A 50 -1.01 -19.94 4.14
CA ILE A 50 -1.31 -20.03 5.57
C ILE A 50 -2.46 -21.01 5.81
N LEU A 51 -3.55 -20.93 5.03
CA LEU A 51 -4.67 -21.87 5.13
C LEU A 51 -4.23 -23.32 4.87
N ARG A 52 -3.40 -23.55 3.85
CA ARG A 52 -2.84 -24.87 3.54
C ARG A 52 -1.92 -25.40 4.65
N ASP A 53 -1.13 -24.53 5.27
CA ASP A 53 -0.26 -24.89 6.41
C ASP A 53 -1.07 -25.35 7.64
N HIS A 54 -2.31 -24.85 7.77
CA HIS A 54 -3.27 -25.28 8.79
C HIS A 54 -4.16 -26.45 8.35
N GLY A 55 -3.85 -27.12 7.25
CA GLY A 55 -4.53 -28.33 6.79
C GLY A 55 -5.82 -28.08 5.99
N HIS A 56 -6.07 -26.85 5.54
CA HIS A 56 -7.25 -26.55 4.74
C HIS A 56 -6.93 -26.60 3.24
N LEU A 57 -7.88 -27.07 2.44
CA LEU A 57 -7.81 -26.97 0.99
C LEU A 57 -8.12 -25.53 0.57
N CYS A 58 -7.26 -24.94 -0.26
CA CYS A 58 -7.41 -23.59 -0.80
C CYS A 58 -6.73 -23.50 -2.17
N ASN A 59 -7.50 -23.65 -3.26
CA ASN A 59 -6.98 -23.66 -4.63
C ASN A 59 -7.11 -22.32 -5.34
N HIS A 60 -7.95 -21.44 -4.82
CA HIS A 60 -8.13 -20.08 -5.33
C HIS A 60 -8.51 -19.12 -4.20
N GLY A 61 -8.29 -17.83 -4.44
CA GLY A 61 -8.83 -16.73 -3.67
C GLY A 61 -9.64 -15.80 -4.55
N GLU A 62 -10.31 -14.84 -3.98
CA GLU A 62 -11.10 -13.87 -4.70
C GLU A 62 -10.77 -12.43 -4.29
N LEU A 63 -10.82 -11.52 -5.24
CA LEU A 63 -10.75 -10.08 -5.03
C LEU A 63 -12.13 -9.48 -5.29
N PHE A 64 -12.66 -8.77 -4.32
CA PHE A 64 -13.88 -7.99 -4.49
C PHE A 64 -13.55 -6.51 -4.67
N TYR A 65 -13.74 -5.98 -5.87
CA TYR A 65 -13.50 -4.57 -6.18
C TYR A 65 -14.77 -3.74 -5.93
N GLY A 66 -14.79 -2.98 -4.84
CA GLY A 66 -15.96 -2.22 -4.40
C GLY A 66 -16.41 -1.13 -5.38
N ALA A 67 -15.48 -0.50 -6.10
CA ALA A 67 -15.81 0.55 -7.06
C ALA A 67 -16.59 0.05 -8.29
N THR A 68 -16.41 -1.21 -8.68
CA THR A 68 -17.06 -1.82 -9.83
C THR A 68 -18.00 -2.96 -9.45
N ARG A 69 -18.03 -3.35 -8.16
CA ARG A 69 -18.76 -4.50 -7.62
C ARG A 69 -18.43 -5.82 -8.34
N GLN A 70 -17.19 -5.94 -8.80
CA GLN A 70 -16.70 -7.13 -9.50
C GLN A 70 -15.98 -8.05 -8.54
N ARG A 71 -16.22 -9.37 -8.71
CA ARG A 71 -15.40 -10.42 -8.13
C ARG A 71 -14.44 -10.95 -9.19
N VAL A 72 -13.20 -11.12 -8.83
CA VAL A 72 -12.14 -11.66 -9.67
C VAL A 72 -11.53 -12.86 -8.96
N VAL A 73 -11.66 -14.03 -9.57
CA VAL A 73 -11.06 -15.26 -9.07
C VAL A 73 -9.58 -15.28 -9.42
N VAL A 74 -8.75 -15.60 -8.44
CA VAL A 74 -7.30 -15.74 -8.58
C VAL A 74 -6.93 -17.18 -8.26
N PRO A 75 -6.54 -17.98 -9.26
CA PRO A 75 -6.06 -19.34 -9.04
C PRO A 75 -4.71 -19.33 -8.32
N ILE A 76 -4.55 -20.19 -7.34
CA ILE A 76 -3.29 -20.39 -6.59
C ILE A 76 -2.52 -21.53 -7.27
N ASN A 77 -1.98 -21.24 -8.44
CA ASN A 77 -1.20 -22.16 -9.26
C ASN A 77 0.30 -22.14 -8.90
N ASP A 78 1.06 -23.05 -9.48
CA ASP A 78 2.50 -23.22 -9.20
C ASP A 78 3.33 -21.97 -9.60
N GLU A 79 2.94 -21.27 -10.65
CA GLU A 79 3.59 -20.04 -11.09
C GLU A 79 3.45 -18.94 -10.02
N LEU A 80 2.22 -18.70 -9.53
CA LEU A 80 1.97 -17.72 -8.49
C LEU A 80 2.63 -18.12 -7.16
N LEU A 81 2.63 -19.41 -6.83
CA LEU A 81 3.34 -19.94 -5.66
C LEU A 81 4.83 -19.65 -5.74
N THR A 82 5.47 -19.97 -6.86
CA THR A 82 6.90 -19.74 -7.09
C THR A 82 7.22 -18.25 -6.97
N THR A 83 6.45 -17.39 -7.63
CA THR A 83 6.60 -15.93 -7.57
C THR A 83 6.46 -15.42 -6.15
N THR A 84 5.44 -15.89 -5.42
CA THR A 84 5.18 -15.47 -4.04
C THR A 84 6.32 -15.88 -3.10
N LEU A 85 6.81 -17.11 -3.21
CA LEU A 85 7.91 -17.59 -2.38
C LEU A 85 9.21 -16.85 -2.66
N ALA A 86 9.51 -16.53 -3.92
CA ALA A 86 10.65 -15.71 -4.30
C ALA A 86 10.58 -14.31 -3.68
N MET A 87 9.42 -13.65 -3.76
CA MET A 87 9.19 -12.33 -3.15
C MET A 87 9.30 -12.36 -1.62
N LEU A 88 8.83 -13.42 -0.98
CA LEU A 88 8.96 -13.58 0.48
C LEU A 88 10.42 -13.75 0.89
N LEU A 89 11.21 -14.48 0.12
CA LEU A 89 12.65 -14.65 0.37
C LEU A 89 13.38 -13.32 0.19
N GLU A 90 13.10 -12.60 -0.88
CA GLU A 90 13.67 -11.26 -1.14
C GLU A 90 13.32 -10.28 0.00
N LEU A 91 12.05 -10.24 0.41
CA LEU A 91 11.60 -9.40 1.52
C LEU A 91 12.37 -9.70 2.81
N ARG A 92 12.58 -10.98 3.14
CA ARG A 92 13.36 -11.39 4.33
C ARG A 92 14.81 -10.97 4.22
N THR A 93 15.41 -11.11 3.04
CA THR A 93 16.78 -10.67 2.78
C THR A 93 16.92 -9.17 2.99
N VAL A 94 16.02 -8.37 2.38
CA VAL A 94 16.00 -6.92 2.54
C VAL A 94 15.73 -6.49 3.98
N ALA A 95 14.83 -7.20 4.68
CA ALA A 95 14.51 -6.89 6.08
C ALA A 95 15.66 -7.23 7.06
N ALA A 96 16.57 -8.11 6.68
CA ALA A 96 17.75 -8.46 7.48
C ALA A 96 18.92 -7.47 7.29
N GLU A 97 18.86 -6.62 6.25
CA GLU A 97 19.89 -5.62 6.00
C GLU A 97 19.88 -4.51 7.07
N PRO A 98 21.04 -4.05 7.54
CA PRO A 98 21.14 -3.00 8.57
C PRO A 98 20.71 -1.62 8.05
N VAL A 99 20.64 -1.44 6.73
CA VAL A 99 20.30 -0.19 6.07
C VAL A 99 19.05 -0.40 5.21
N PRO A 100 18.02 0.44 5.36
CA PRO A 100 16.82 0.31 4.54
C PRO A 100 17.14 0.50 3.06
N PRO A 101 16.36 -0.14 2.15
CA PRO A 101 16.58 0.00 0.72
C PRO A 101 16.48 1.47 0.28
N PRO A 102 17.22 1.85 -0.78
CA PRO A 102 17.15 3.22 -1.28
C PRO A 102 15.74 3.54 -1.77
N PRO A 103 15.31 4.81 -1.66
CA PRO A 103 14.02 5.23 -2.15
C PRO A 103 13.91 5.10 -3.67
N LEU A 104 12.67 5.01 -4.16
CA LEU A 104 12.39 5.04 -5.59
C LEU A 104 12.80 6.40 -6.19
N VAL A 105 13.35 6.38 -7.41
CA VAL A 105 13.75 7.57 -8.15
C VAL A 105 12.57 8.04 -9.01
N ASP A 106 12.21 9.31 -8.93
CA ASP A 106 11.15 9.98 -9.72
C ASP A 106 9.82 9.21 -9.84
N SER A 107 9.51 8.38 -8.86
CA SER A 107 8.34 7.51 -8.92
C SER A 107 7.03 8.28 -8.74
N PRO A 108 6.02 8.04 -9.61
CA PRO A 108 4.68 8.61 -9.46
C PRO A 108 3.91 8.01 -8.27
N LYS A 109 4.43 6.97 -7.63
CA LYS A 109 3.85 6.37 -6.42
C LYS A 109 4.13 7.22 -5.18
N CYS A 110 5.25 7.95 -5.13
CA CYS A 110 5.68 8.68 -3.96
C CYS A 110 4.67 9.73 -3.46
N PRO A 111 4.02 10.55 -4.30
CA PRO A 111 3.05 11.55 -3.84
C PRO A 111 1.83 10.98 -3.11
N ARG A 112 1.55 9.69 -3.28
CA ARG A 112 0.43 9.00 -2.63
C ARG A 112 0.86 8.00 -1.57
N CYS A 113 2.16 7.94 -1.29
CA CYS A 113 2.73 7.00 -0.33
C CYS A 113 2.61 7.57 1.09
N SER A 114 2.05 6.80 2.01
CA SER A 114 1.96 7.20 3.43
C SER A 114 3.31 7.35 4.11
N LEU A 115 4.37 6.79 3.54
CA LEU A 115 5.73 6.86 4.07
C LEU A 115 6.56 8.00 3.46
N VAL A 116 6.00 8.83 2.58
CA VAL A 116 6.77 9.85 1.84
C VAL A 116 7.49 10.83 2.76
N SER A 117 6.86 11.21 3.87
CA SER A 117 7.43 12.14 4.87
C SER A 117 8.55 11.53 5.74
N ILE A 118 8.66 10.22 5.75
CA ILE A 118 9.72 9.49 6.47
C ILE A 118 10.81 9.08 5.48
N CYS A 119 10.40 8.59 4.32
CA CYS A 119 11.30 8.12 3.28
C CYS A 119 12.09 9.25 2.61
N LEU A 120 11.49 10.44 2.47
CA LEU A 120 12.07 11.64 1.83
C LEU A 120 12.76 11.29 0.50
N PRO A 121 12.02 10.71 -0.49
CA PRO A 121 12.64 10.08 -1.65
C PRO A 121 13.43 11.07 -2.51
N ASP A 122 12.90 12.27 -2.73
CA ASP A 122 13.53 13.26 -3.60
C ASP A 122 14.77 13.87 -2.95
N GLU A 123 14.69 14.17 -1.65
CA GLU A 123 15.79 14.71 -0.87
C GLU A 123 16.95 13.70 -0.78
N LYS A 124 16.64 12.46 -0.46
CA LYS A 124 17.65 11.39 -0.39
C LYS A 124 18.29 11.12 -1.75
N ASN A 125 17.49 11.04 -2.82
CA ASN A 125 18.02 10.81 -4.16
C ASN A 125 18.87 11.99 -4.66
N THR A 126 18.50 13.22 -4.34
CA THR A 126 19.29 14.42 -4.66
C THR A 126 20.61 14.40 -3.89
N LEU A 127 20.58 14.15 -2.58
CA LEU A 127 21.77 14.09 -1.76
C LEU A 127 22.75 12.96 -2.17
N THR A 128 22.22 11.86 -2.67
CA THR A 128 23.02 10.73 -3.16
C THR A 128 23.33 10.81 -4.66
N GLN A 129 23.04 11.93 -5.30
CA GLN A 129 23.22 12.17 -6.74
C GLN A 129 22.50 11.13 -7.64
N ARG A 130 21.45 10.51 -7.14
CA ARG A 130 20.63 9.55 -7.90
C ARG A 130 19.52 10.23 -8.70
N GLN A 131 19.30 11.50 -8.47
CA GLN A 131 18.26 12.31 -9.10
C GLN A 131 18.85 13.66 -9.47
N ALA A 132 18.67 14.07 -10.73
CA ALA A 132 19.11 15.37 -11.24
C ALA A 132 18.01 16.45 -11.15
N THR A 133 16.75 16.02 -10.99
CA THR A 133 15.59 16.91 -10.92
C THR A 133 15.40 17.50 -9.52
N PRO A 134 14.87 18.73 -9.42
CA PRO A 134 14.53 19.32 -8.13
C PRO A 134 13.54 18.47 -7.34
N THR A 135 13.62 18.57 -6.02
CA THR A 135 12.67 17.90 -5.12
C THR A 135 11.23 18.31 -5.43
N ARG A 136 10.34 17.33 -5.54
CA ARG A 136 8.91 17.57 -5.78
C ARG A 136 8.23 18.08 -4.53
N ARG A 137 7.20 18.87 -4.69
CA ARG A 137 6.34 19.27 -3.58
C ARG A 137 5.17 18.30 -3.48
N TYR A 138 5.14 17.52 -2.42
CA TYR A 138 4.07 16.55 -2.16
C TYR A 138 2.82 17.17 -1.53
N LEU A 139 2.98 18.32 -0.89
CA LEU A 139 1.87 19.09 -0.33
C LEU A 139 1.73 20.38 -1.12
N ALA A 140 0.53 20.64 -1.62
CA ALA A 140 0.20 21.94 -2.16
C ALA A 140 0.31 22.98 -1.04
N ARG A 141 1.19 23.94 -1.21
CA ARG A 141 1.35 25.07 -0.29
C ARG A 141 0.85 26.32 -1.01
N ASP A 142 -0.09 27.00 -0.39
CA ASP A 142 -0.40 28.35 -0.80
C ASP A 142 0.84 29.23 -0.52
N PRO A 143 1.47 29.81 -1.55
CA PRO A 143 2.67 30.62 -1.35
C PRO A 143 2.39 31.90 -0.55
N SER A 144 1.14 32.31 -0.43
CA SER A 144 0.70 33.46 0.34
C SER A 144 0.45 33.16 1.81
N SER A 145 0.33 31.89 2.19
CA SER A 145 0.06 31.50 3.57
C SER A 145 1.34 31.10 4.32
N ARG A 146 1.55 31.71 5.45
CA ARG A 146 2.54 31.26 6.43
C ARG A 146 2.00 29.99 7.12
N PRO A 147 2.77 28.89 7.22
CA PRO A 147 2.31 27.75 7.99
C PRO A 147 2.21 28.12 9.48
N LEU A 148 1.04 27.85 10.05
CA LEU A 148 0.82 27.96 11.50
C LEU A 148 1.04 26.59 12.14
N HIS A 149 1.72 26.58 13.28
CA HIS A 149 1.94 25.38 14.07
C HIS A 149 1.05 25.40 15.33
N VAL A 150 0.44 24.27 15.67
CA VAL A 150 -0.40 24.12 16.88
C VAL A 150 0.36 24.49 18.17
N THR A 151 1.68 24.30 18.13
CA THR A 151 2.58 24.62 19.26
C THR A 151 2.95 26.11 19.37
N GLU A 152 2.57 26.94 18.39
CA GLU A 152 2.84 28.37 18.50
C GLU A 152 2.02 29.02 19.61
N GLN A 153 2.64 29.94 20.34
CA GLN A 153 1.96 30.66 21.43
C GLN A 153 0.76 31.43 20.87
N GLY A 154 -0.42 31.21 21.47
CA GLY A 154 -1.68 31.81 21.03
C GLY A 154 -2.36 31.09 19.86
N ALA A 155 -1.77 30.01 19.32
CA ALA A 155 -2.45 29.15 18.36
C ALA A 155 -3.52 28.30 19.06
N ARG A 156 -4.67 28.10 18.39
CA ARG A 156 -5.75 27.23 18.84
C ARG A 156 -6.28 26.40 17.69
N LEU A 157 -6.76 25.19 18.02
CA LEU A 157 -7.50 24.37 17.08
C LEU A 157 -8.98 24.76 17.09
N SER A 158 -9.56 24.92 15.92
CA SER A 158 -10.99 25.15 15.72
C SER A 158 -11.52 24.17 14.67
N LYS A 159 -12.79 23.83 14.76
CA LYS A 159 -13.48 22.99 13.78
C LYS A 159 -14.45 23.85 12.99
N LYS A 160 -14.32 23.82 11.64
CA LYS A 160 -15.23 24.50 10.71
C LYS A 160 -15.74 23.45 9.70
N GLY A 161 -16.97 22.95 9.93
CA GLY A 161 -17.49 21.82 9.18
C GLY A 161 -16.69 20.54 9.46
N GLU A 162 -16.16 19.90 8.42
CA GLU A 162 -15.30 18.71 8.53
C GLU A 162 -13.81 19.02 8.62
N ARG A 163 -13.42 20.30 8.58
CA ARG A 163 -12.01 20.71 8.61
C ARG A 163 -11.58 21.12 10.02
N LEU A 164 -10.36 20.75 10.37
CA LEU A 164 -9.66 21.28 11.53
C LEU A 164 -8.78 22.43 11.06
N LEU A 165 -8.89 23.56 11.74
CA LEU A 165 -8.15 24.79 11.47
C LEU A 165 -7.22 25.12 12.63
N VAL A 166 -6.02 25.55 12.34
CA VAL A 166 -5.13 26.19 13.30
C VAL A 166 -5.31 27.70 13.15
N ILE A 167 -5.75 28.37 14.18
CA ILE A 167 -6.04 29.82 14.20
C ILE A 167 -5.10 30.50 15.18
N LYS A 168 -4.51 31.62 14.76
CA LYS A 168 -3.71 32.50 15.61
C LYS A 168 -4.07 33.95 15.29
N GLY A 169 -4.80 34.60 16.20
CA GLY A 169 -5.37 35.91 15.93
C GLY A 169 -6.37 35.83 14.78
N ASP A 170 -6.15 36.60 13.71
CA ASP A 170 -6.96 36.63 12.50
C ASP A 170 -6.43 35.69 11.37
N GLU A 171 -5.35 34.94 11.62
CA GLU A 171 -4.76 33.96 10.69
C GLU A 171 -5.41 32.57 10.89
N GLU A 172 -5.81 31.92 9.78
CA GLU A 172 -6.34 30.55 9.73
C GLU A 172 -5.32 29.58 9.13
#